data_d7a65fccc1d61fd263f374da2a4dba84
#
_entry.id   d7a65fccc1d61fd263f374da2a4dba84
#
_cell.length_a   1.000
_cell.length_b   1.000
_cell.length_c   1.000
_cell.angle_alpha   90.00
_cell.angle_beta   90.00
_cell.angle_gamma   90.00
#
_symmetry.space_group_name_H-M   'P 1'
#
loop_
_entity.id
_entity.type
_entity.pdbx_description
1 polymer ?
#
loop_
_entity_poly.entity_id
_entity_poly.type
_entity_poly.pdbx_seq_one_letter_code
_entity_poly.pdbx_strand_id
1 'polypeptide(L)'
;GRQSQALTLKSRHDANWLFEKEHPDLFKRDYFISMDGRAIFQFAVRKVPEVIDELLEKNNLKKEEIAYYLRHPRIVEAAAKRMDQPIEKFPMNLDEYGNTSSASIPILLDEMNQKKLLHDGDKIIIAGFGGGLTWGADVITWRKK
;
A
#
# COMPACT_ATOMS: atom_id res chain seq x y z
N GLY A 1 3.37 5.69 -16.83
CA GLY A 1 4.79 5.34 -16.67
C GLY A 1 5.16 4.03 -17.38
N ARG A 2 6.44 3.69 -17.50
CA ARG A 2 6.90 2.46 -18.20
C ARG A 2 6.34 1.15 -17.64
N GLN A 3 5.79 1.15 -16.43
CA GLN A 3 5.22 -0.02 -15.75
C GLN A 3 3.69 0.07 -15.58
N SER A 4 3.01 0.93 -16.35
CA SER A 4 1.56 1.10 -16.27
C SER A 4 0.76 -0.18 -16.50
N GLN A 5 1.34 -1.16 -17.20
CA GLN A 5 0.69 -2.45 -17.44
C GLN A 5 0.84 -3.46 -16.29
N ALA A 6 1.71 -3.18 -15.30
CA ALA A 6 1.95 -4.11 -14.18
C ALA A 6 0.76 -4.22 -13.22
N LEU A 7 -0.07 -3.19 -13.15
CA LEU A 7 -1.34 -3.20 -12.42
C LEU A 7 -2.35 -2.37 -13.20
N THR A 8 -3.29 -3.01 -13.85
CA THR A 8 -4.30 -2.36 -14.70
C THR A 8 -5.69 -2.87 -14.38
N LEU A 9 -6.63 -1.95 -14.42
CA LEU A 9 -8.05 -2.23 -14.57
C LEU A 9 -8.48 -1.50 -15.84
N LYS A 10 -8.75 -2.24 -16.90
CA LYS A 10 -9.32 -1.64 -18.10
C LYS A 10 -10.72 -1.14 -17.75
N SER A 11 -10.95 0.15 -18.00
CA SER A 11 -12.23 0.77 -17.66
C SER A 11 -13.37 0.01 -18.31
N ARG A 12 -14.37 -0.26 -17.51
CA ARG A 12 -15.66 -0.68 -17.97
C ARG A 12 -16.27 0.54 -18.66
N HIS A 13 -16.19 0.62 -19.97
CA HIS A 13 -17.16 1.45 -20.68
C HIS A 13 -18.53 0.86 -20.36
N ASP A 14 -19.55 1.69 -20.23
CA ASP A 14 -20.94 1.25 -20.18
C ASP A 14 -21.26 0.50 -21.47
N ALA A 15 -20.66 -0.66 -21.60
CA ALA A 15 -20.93 -1.56 -22.67
C ALA A 15 -22.38 -1.95 -22.49
N ASN A 16 -23.18 -1.62 -23.48
CA ASN A 16 -24.52 -2.13 -23.56
C ASN A 16 -24.42 -3.64 -23.36
N TRP A 17 -24.92 -4.15 -22.23
CA TRP A 17 -24.83 -5.56 -21.86
C TRP A 17 -25.39 -6.49 -22.96
N LEU A 18 -26.31 -5.97 -23.81
CA LEU A 18 -26.79 -6.64 -25.00
C LEU A 18 -25.69 -6.81 -26.05
N PHE A 19 -24.85 -5.79 -26.23
CA PHE A 19 -23.74 -5.86 -27.18
C PHE A 19 -22.66 -6.86 -26.69
N GLU A 20 -22.38 -6.93 -25.37
CA GLU A 20 -21.50 -7.94 -24.78
C GLU A 20 -22.03 -9.36 -25.00
N LYS A 21 -23.35 -9.55 -24.87
CA LYS A 21 -24.00 -10.84 -25.08
C LYS A 21 -23.94 -11.30 -26.54
N GLU A 22 -24.02 -10.38 -27.47
CA GLU A 22 -23.95 -10.65 -28.91
C GLU A 22 -22.50 -10.83 -29.42
N HIS A 23 -21.52 -10.22 -28.69
CA HIS A 23 -20.11 -10.24 -29.09
C HIS A 23 -19.19 -10.71 -27.92
N PRO A 24 -19.40 -11.91 -27.36
CA PRO A 24 -18.65 -12.38 -26.20
C PRO A 24 -17.14 -12.45 -26.42
N ASP A 25 -16.69 -12.58 -27.66
CA ASP A 25 -15.28 -12.71 -27.99
C ASP A 25 -14.50 -11.37 -27.91
N LEU A 26 -15.20 -10.24 -28.04
CA LEU A 26 -14.60 -8.91 -27.92
C LEU A 26 -14.35 -8.50 -26.48
N PHE A 27 -15.04 -9.14 -25.52
CA PHE A 27 -15.06 -8.76 -24.11
C PHE A 27 -14.35 -9.78 -23.19
N LYS A 28 -13.65 -10.75 -23.77
CA LYS A 28 -12.93 -11.76 -22.98
C LYS A 28 -11.87 -11.11 -22.10
N ARG A 29 -12.15 -11.07 -20.79
CA ARG A 29 -11.22 -10.83 -19.67
C ARG A 29 -10.81 -9.37 -19.36
N ASP A 30 -11.42 -8.35 -19.98
CA ASP A 30 -11.03 -6.95 -19.72
C ASP A 30 -11.66 -6.35 -18.44
N TYR A 31 -12.51 -7.12 -17.73
CA TYR A 31 -13.22 -6.67 -16.53
C TYR A 31 -12.50 -6.94 -15.22
N PHE A 32 -11.38 -7.62 -15.28
CA PHE A 32 -10.63 -8.01 -14.09
C PHE A 32 -9.38 -7.15 -13.92
N ILE A 33 -9.04 -6.91 -12.66
CA ILE A 33 -7.73 -6.34 -12.34
C ILE A 33 -6.66 -7.30 -12.82
N SER A 34 -5.81 -6.85 -13.74
CA SER A 34 -4.64 -7.57 -14.21
C SER A 34 -3.42 -7.11 -13.42
N MET A 35 -2.65 -8.04 -12.86
CA MET A 35 -1.52 -7.75 -12.01
C MET A 35 -0.34 -8.68 -12.32
N ASP A 36 0.81 -8.08 -12.67
CA ASP A 36 2.10 -8.77 -12.62
C ASP A 36 2.64 -8.68 -11.17
N GLY A 37 2.35 -9.72 -10.38
CA GLY A 37 2.73 -9.75 -8.97
C GLY A 37 4.23 -9.66 -8.73
N ARG A 38 5.07 -10.20 -9.65
CA ARG A 38 6.53 -10.14 -9.54
C ARG A 38 7.05 -8.73 -9.80
N ALA A 39 6.59 -8.08 -10.85
CA ALA A 39 6.99 -6.71 -11.17
C ALA A 39 6.57 -5.74 -10.06
N ILE A 40 5.36 -5.90 -9.51
CA ILE A 40 4.86 -5.08 -8.39
C ILE A 40 5.67 -5.33 -7.12
N PHE A 41 5.98 -6.58 -6.79
CA PHE A 41 6.81 -6.89 -5.62
C PHE A 41 8.19 -6.24 -5.72
N GLN A 42 8.90 -6.42 -6.86
CA GLN A 42 10.23 -5.82 -7.08
C GLN A 42 10.18 -4.29 -7.01
N PHE A 43 9.16 -3.69 -7.58
CA PHE A 43 8.94 -2.25 -7.51
C PHE A 43 8.76 -1.79 -6.07
N ALA A 44 7.85 -2.42 -5.32
CA ALA A 44 7.49 -2.03 -3.97
C ALA A 44 8.64 -2.18 -2.97
N VAL A 45 9.38 -3.30 -3.04
CA VAL A 45 10.55 -3.54 -2.18
C VAL A 45 11.65 -2.50 -2.39
N ARG A 46 11.76 -1.95 -3.60
CA ARG A 46 12.73 -0.90 -3.90
C ARG A 46 12.22 0.49 -3.57
N LYS A 47 11.03 0.83 -4.10
CA LYS A 47 10.51 2.21 -4.07
C LYS A 47 9.93 2.64 -2.72
N VAL A 48 9.35 1.73 -1.95
CA VAL A 48 8.80 2.10 -0.65
C VAL A 48 9.89 2.52 0.34
N PRO A 49 11.00 1.79 0.53
CA PRO A 49 12.09 2.29 1.36
C PRO A 49 12.69 3.61 0.85
N GLU A 50 12.89 3.76 -0.46
CA GLU A 50 13.43 4.99 -1.04
C GLU A 50 12.57 6.21 -0.70
N VAL A 51 11.25 6.13 -0.88
CA VAL A 51 10.34 7.25 -0.57
C VAL A 51 10.24 7.53 0.93
N ILE A 52 10.37 6.50 1.77
CA ILE A 52 10.41 6.69 3.22
C ILE A 52 11.71 7.40 3.64
N ASP A 53 12.86 7.02 3.09
CA ASP A 53 14.13 7.68 3.37
C ASP A 53 14.08 9.16 2.92
N GLU A 54 13.55 9.46 1.73
CA GLU A 54 13.32 10.84 1.26
C GLU A 54 12.36 11.62 2.20
N LEU A 55 11.31 10.98 2.69
CA LEU A 55 10.35 11.61 3.60
C LEU A 55 11.00 11.95 4.95
N LEU A 56 11.78 11.04 5.50
CA LEU A 56 12.52 11.25 6.75
C LEU A 56 13.52 12.42 6.61
N GLU A 57 14.29 12.43 5.52
CA GLU A 57 15.24 13.51 5.24
C GLU A 57 14.55 14.88 5.14
N LYS A 58 13.45 14.97 4.36
CA LYS A 58 12.68 16.22 4.20
C LYS A 58 12.11 16.76 5.50
N ASN A 59 11.82 15.89 6.46
CA ASN A 59 11.25 16.26 7.75
C ASN A 59 12.29 16.32 8.89
N ASN A 60 13.58 16.12 8.59
CA ASN A 60 14.66 16.04 9.58
C ASN A 60 14.37 15.00 10.68
N LEU A 61 13.83 13.85 10.29
CA LEU A 61 13.49 12.75 11.19
C LEU A 61 14.45 11.59 11.03
N LYS A 62 14.71 10.90 12.15
CA LYS A 62 15.48 9.64 12.15
C LYS A 62 14.54 8.44 12.19
N LYS A 63 14.99 7.30 11.66
CA LYS A 63 14.23 6.03 11.66
C LYS A 63 13.83 5.57 13.06
N GLU A 64 14.68 5.86 14.05
CA GLU A 64 14.47 5.51 15.45
C GLU A 64 13.30 6.26 16.08
N GLU A 65 13.01 7.48 15.59
CA GLU A 65 11.89 8.30 16.07
C GLU A 65 10.52 7.81 15.58
N ILE A 66 10.49 6.90 14.59
CA ILE A 66 9.27 6.37 14.02
C ILE A 66 8.79 5.19 14.86
N ALA A 67 7.57 5.30 15.37
CA ALA A 67 6.93 4.24 16.12
C ALA A 67 6.50 3.10 15.20
N TYR A 68 5.81 3.42 14.10
CA TYR A 68 5.26 2.43 13.18
C TYR A 68 5.36 2.84 11.72
N TYR A 69 5.48 1.82 10.85
CA TYR A 69 5.47 1.92 9.40
C TYR A 69 4.29 1.15 8.84
N LEU A 70 3.21 1.85 8.45
CA LEU A 70 2.00 1.25 7.92
C LEU A 70 2.02 1.22 6.39
N ARG A 71 1.87 0.04 5.81
CA ARG A 71 1.98 -0.17 4.38
C ARG A 71 1.43 -1.53 3.94
N HIS A 72 1.45 -1.79 2.65
CA HIS A 72 0.95 -3.03 2.09
C HIS A 72 1.72 -4.27 2.63
N PRO A 73 1.02 -5.30 3.14
CA PRO A 73 1.62 -6.39 3.92
C PRO A 73 2.66 -7.25 3.18
N ARG A 74 2.46 -7.49 1.89
CA ARG A 74 3.30 -8.44 1.11
C ARG A 74 4.79 -8.08 1.03
N ILE A 75 5.17 -6.86 1.42
CA ILE A 75 6.56 -6.40 1.34
C ILE A 75 7.16 -6.08 2.72
N VAL A 76 6.43 -6.38 3.80
CA VAL A 76 6.81 -6.01 5.17
C VAL A 76 8.20 -6.52 5.53
N GLU A 77 8.44 -7.82 5.44
CA GLU A 77 9.72 -8.42 5.81
C GLU A 77 10.90 -7.87 4.99
N ALA A 78 10.71 -7.82 3.67
CA ALA A 78 11.76 -7.35 2.77
C ALA A 78 12.13 -5.89 3.01
N ALA A 79 11.15 -5.05 3.35
CA ALA A 79 11.41 -3.66 3.60
C ALA A 79 11.89 -3.40 5.04
N ALA A 80 11.41 -4.11 6.06
CA ALA A 80 11.96 -4.07 7.42
C ALA A 80 13.46 -4.37 7.38
N LYS A 81 13.84 -5.45 6.70
CA LYS A 81 15.23 -5.81 6.47
C LYS A 81 16.03 -4.73 5.72
N ARG A 82 15.46 -4.17 4.64
CA ARG A 82 16.13 -3.15 3.83
C ARG A 82 16.29 -1.82 4.58
N MET A 83 15.34 -1.50 5.45
CA MET A 83 15.35 -0.28 6.26
C MET A 83 16.14 -0.43 7.56
N ASP A 84 16.63 -1.65 7.85
CA ASP A 84 17.30 -1.99 9.11
C ASP A 84 16.45 -1.60 10.33
N GLN A 85 15.17 -2.00 10.31
CA GLN A 85 14.23 -1.74 11.38
C GLN A 85 13.57 -3.03 11.87
N PRO A 86 13.28 -3.15 13.17
CA PRO A 86 12.63 -4.33 13.73
C PRO A 86 11.23 -4.53 13.13
N ILE A 87 10.88 -5.81 12.92
CA ILE A 87 9.62 -6.19 12.25
C ILE A 87 8.39 -5.73 13.03
N GLU A 88 8.51 -5.58 14.34
CA GLU A 88 7.45 -5.14 15.26
C GLU A 88 6.97 -3.71 14.94
N LYS A 89 7.81 -2.90 14.29
CA LYS A 89 7.42 -1.57 13.80
C LYS A 89 6.53 -1.62 12.53
N PHE A 90 6.26 -2.83 12.00
CA PHE A 90 5.51 -3.03 10.77
C PHE A 90 4.25 -3.89 11.02
N PRO A 91 3.26 -3.35 11.74
CA PRO A 91 2.05 -4.10 12.04
C PRO A 91 1.27 -4.47 10.79
N MET A 92 0.56 -5.58 10.86
CA MET A 92 -0.24 -6.14 9.75
C MET A 92 -1.52 -6.76 10.31
N ASN A 93 -2.56 -6.77 9.48
CA ASN A 93 -3.83 -7.45 9.74
C ASN A 93 -4.43 -8.08 8.46
N LEU A 94 -3.54 -8.46 7.54
CA LEU A 94 -3.92 -9.03 6.25
C LEU A 94 -4.63 -10.37 6.38
N ASP A 95 -4.25 -11.16 7.38
CA ASP A 95 -4.80 -12.47 7.71
C ASP A 95 -6.27 -12.38 8.16
N GLU A 96 -6.66 -11.27 8.79
CA GLU A 96 -8.04 -11.04 9.23
C GLU A 96 -8.90 -10.36 8.15
N TYR A 97 -8.38 -9.34 7.49
CA TYR A 97 -9.18 -8.48 6.59
C TYR A 97 -8.86 -8.64 5.10
N GLY A 98 -7.76 -9.31 4.77
CA GLY A 98 -7.29 -9.39 3.39
C GLY A 98 -6.79 -8.05 2.85
N ASN A 99 -6.66 -7.97 1.53
CA ASN A 99 -6.29 -6.72 0.86
C ASN A 99 -7.53 -5.87 0.58
N THR A 100 -7.78 -4.89 1.43
CA THR A 100 -8.90 -3.94 1.33
C THR A 100 -8.54 -2.67 0.55
N SER A 101 -7.47 -2.72 -0.26
CA SER A 101 -7.01 -1.60 -1.09
C SER A 101 -6.68 -0.34 -0.25
N SER A 102 -7.27 0.82 -0.56
CA SER A 102 -7.05 2.07 0.17
C SER A 102 -7.54 2.03 1.63
N ALA A 103 -8.46 1.15 1.97
CA ALA A 103 -8.99 1.00 3.32
C ALA A 103 -8.04 0.24 4.27
N SER A 104 -7.00 -0.45 3.76
CA SER A 104 -6.11 -1.28 4.59
C SER A 104 -5.41 -0.48 5.69
N ILE A 105 -4.89 0.69 5.39
CA ILE A 105 -4.20 1.55 6.38
C ILE A 105 -5.16 2.12 7.42
N PRO A 106 -6.31 2.72 7.06
CA PRO A 106 -7.30 3.17 8.03
C PRO A 106 -7.83 2.08 8.96
N ILE A 107 -8.10 0.87 8.44
CA ILE A 107 -8.56 -0.27 9.25
C ILE A 107 -7.47 -0.67 10.25
N LEU A 108 -6.23 -0.76 9.80
CA LEU A 108 -5.10 -1.10 10.68
C LEU A 108 -4.88 -0.04 11.77
N LEU A 109 -4.97 1.25 11.44
CA LEU A 109 -4.87 2.34 12.42
C LEU A 109 -5.99 2.26 13.48
N ASP A 110 -7.23 2.00 13.05
CA ASP A 110 -8.36 1.86 13.97
C ASP A 110 -8.16 0.66 14.91
N GLU A 111 -7.75 -0.47 14.38
CA GLU A 111 -7.45 -1.67 15.17
C GLU A 111 -6.32 -1.43 16.18
N MET A 112 -5.23 -0.80 15.76
CA MET A 112 -4.12 -0.46 16.65
C MET A 112 -4.56 0.50 17.76
N ASN A 113 -5.44 1.46 17.44
CA ASN A 113 -6.00 2.36 18.44
C ASN A 113 -6.91 1.62 19.44
N GLN A 114 -7.78 0.72 18.96
CA GLN A 114 -8.62 -0.11 19.82
C GLN A 114 -7.80 -1.01 20.75
N LYS A 115 -6.72 -1.59 20.24
CA LYS A 115 -5.76 -2.40 20.99
C LYS A 115 -4.84 -1.57 21.90
N LYS A 116 -4.97 -0.24 21.92
CA LYS A 116 -4.17 0.71 22.70
C LYS A 116 -2.66 0.65 22.41
N LEU A 117 -2.31 0.28 21.18
CA LEU A 117 -0.92 0.24 20.73
C LEU A 117 -0.38 1.62 20.36
N LEU A 118 -1.27 2.58 20.05
CA LEU A 118 -0.89 3.94 19.67
C LEU A 118 -0.87 4.87 20.89
N HIS A 119 0.22 5.62 21.03
CA HIS A 119 0.41 6.58 22.11
C HIS A 119 0.42 8.02 21.59
N ASP A 120 0.05 8.96 22.43
CA ASP A 120 0.08 10.38 22.05
C ASP A 120 1.51 10.81 21.72
N GLY A 121 1.68 11.41 20.54
CA GLY A 121 2.98 11.83 20.02
C GLY A 121 3.68 10.81 19.13
N ASP A 122 3.17 9.58 19.00
CA ASP A 122 3.75 8.59 18.09
C ASP A 122 3.84 9.12 16.67
N LYS A 123 5.02 9.07 16.07
CA LYS A 123 5.22 9.35 14.66
C LYS A 123 5.03 8.07 13.86
N ILE A 124 4.10 8.10 12.93
CA ILE A 124 3.71 6.95 12.13
C ILE A 124 3.93 7.30 10.67
N ILE A 125 4.66 6.47 9.96
CA ILE A 125 4.77 6.58 8.50
C ILE A 125 3.69 5.72 7.85
N ILE A 126 2.93 6.32 6.95
CA ILE A 126 2.01 5.64 6.05
C ILE A 126 2.58 5.66 4.65
N ALA A 127 2.65 4.50 4.00
CA ALA A 127 3.20 4.39 2.66
C ALA A 127 2.35 3.47 1.79
N GLY A 128 2.02 3.94 0.61
CA GLY A 128 1.18 3.22 -0.34
C GLY A 128 1.74 3.22 -1.75
N PHE A 129 1.29 2.24 -2.53
CA PHE A 129 1.52 2.18 -3.96
C PHE A 129 0.31 1.52 -4.64
N GLY A 130 0.10 1.83 -5.89
CA GLY A 130 -1.05 1.34 -6.62
C GLY A 130 -0.91 1.46 -8.14
N GLY A 131 -2.05 1.43 -8.79
CA GLY A 131 -2.12 1.52 -10.24
C GLY A 131 -1.37 2.70 -10.82
N GLY A 132 -0.73 2.47 -11.95
CA GLY A 132 0.01 3.54 -12.61
C GLY A 132 1.42 3.19 -13.07
N LEU A 133 2.36 2.63 -12.32
CA LEU A 133 2.44 2.54 -10.86
C LEU A 133 2.63 3.92 -10.24
N THR A 134 1.86 4.20 -9.21
CA THR A 134 1.99 5.38 -8.37
C THR A 134 2.40 4.97 -6.96
N TRP A 135 3.07 5.84 -6.24
CA TRP A 135 3.48 5.60 -4.85
C TRP A 135 3.61 6.92 -4.10
N GLY A 136 3.54 6.83 -2.80
CA GLY A 136 3.73 7.96 -1.90
C GLY A 136 3.89 7.51 -0.46
N ALA A 137 4.39 8.42 0.36
CA ALA A 137 4.46 8.25 1.79
C ALA A 137 4.17 9.59 2.49
N ASP A 138 3.66 9.49 3.70
CA ASP A 138 3.45 10.63 4.58
C ASP A 138 3.81 10.25 6.02
N VAL A 139 4.11 11.25 6.85
CA VAL A 139 4.34 11.08 8.28
C VAL A 139 3.26 11.79 9.06
N ILE A 140 2.57 11.05 9.92
CA ILE A 140 1.56 11.58 10.80
C ILE A 140 2.04 11.52 12.26
N THR A 141 1.63 12.50 13.07
CA THR A 141 1.79 12.43 14.51
C THR A 141 0.46 12.06 15.13
N TRP A 142 0.43 10.90 15.79
CA TRP A 142 -0.78 10.45 16.48
C TRP A 142 -1.14 11.38 17.63
N ARG A 143 -2.41 11.77 17.70
CA ARG A 143 -2.96 12.55 18.81
C ARG A 143 -4.16 11.84 19.40
N LYS A 144 -4.07 11.52 20.68
CA LYS A 144 -5.17 10.95 21.43
C LYS A 144 -6.09 12.08 21.90
N LYS A 145 -7.36 12.03 21.50
CA LYS A 145 -8.37 12.95 22.06
C LYS A 145 -8.86 12.46 23.42
#